data_af13b8dbf965f192ae0b6415863cfaf2
#
_entry.id   af13b8dbf965f192ae0b6415863cfaf2
#
_cell.length_a   1.000
_cell.length_b   1.000
_cell.length_c   1.000
_cell.angle_alpha   90.00
_cell.angle_beta   90.00
_cell.angle_gamma   90.00
#
_symmetry.space_group_name_H-M   'P 1'
#
loop_
_entity.id
_entity.type
_entity.pdbx_description
1 polymer ?
#
loop_
_entity_poly.entity_id
_entity_poly.type
_entity_poly.pdbx_seq_one_letter_code
_entity_poly.pdbx_strand_id
1 'polypeptide(L)'
;MGKATPVVGDRDPAPRGAPAPAHAGAEPRTSVIVCAFSDARWDALCAAVASIDAQSHPAHQAIVVIDHNPGLLARARARFTGATVIENSGRPGLSGARNSGIKAATGEVVAFLDDDAVADPGWLEALARGFADPRVLGAGGAVDPLWAAGRPAWFPAEFDWVVGCAHNGMPTGRAAVRNVIGANMAFRAEALRALDGFREGIGRVGAVPLGCEETDLCIRARQRWPSAEVLYDPAARVEHLVPPDRGSLRYFLSRCRAEGRSKALLARFVGAA
;
A
#
# COMPACT_ATOMS: atom_id res chain seq x y z
N MET A 1 58.06 -18.89 -3.37
CA MET A 1 57.11 -18.60 -4.46
C MET A 1 55.86 -19.43 -4.23
N GLY A 2 54.91 -18.89 -3.48
CA GLY A 2 53.62 -19.53 -3.21
C GLY A 2 52.56 -18.94 -4.18
N LYS A 3 51.97 -19.81 -5.00
CA LYS A 3 50.84 -19.42 -5.87
C LYS A 3 49.57 -19.34 -5.04
N ALA A 4 49.00 -18.15 -4.95
CA ALA A 4 47.67 -17.94 -4.40
C ALA A 4 46.60 -18.46 -5.37
N THR A 5 45.78 -19.38 -4.90
CA THR A 5 44.59 -19.88 -5.61
C THR A 5 43.49 -18.84 -5.51
N PRO A 6 42.79 -18.46 -6.61
CA PRO A 6 41.70 -17.54 -6.51
C PRO A 6 40.48 -18.20 -5.82
N VAL A 7 39.93 -17.54 -4.84
CA VAL A 7 38.67 -17.86 -4.18
C VAL A 7 37.56 -17.64 -5.22
N VAL A 8 36.91 -18.74 -5.61
CA VAL A 8 35.71 -18.70 -6.43
C VAL A 8 34.60 -18.08 -5.58
N GLY A 9 34.24 -16.85 -5.91
CA GLY A 9 33.11 -16.19 -5.29
C GLY A 9 31.83 -16.96 -5.58
N ASP A 10 31.11 -17.25 -4.52
CA ASP A 10 29.76 -17.84 -4.55
C ASP A 10 28.87 -16.93 -5.40
N ARG A 11 28.48 -17.41 -6.56
CA ARG A 11 27.53 -16.71 -7.42
C ARG A 11 26.15 -16.91 -6.81
N ASP A 12 25.54 -15.83 -6.33
CA ASP A 12 24.12 -15.81 -6.01
C ASP A 12 23.32 -16.53 -7.09
N PRO A 13 22.38 -17.41 -6.71
CA PRO A 13 21.56 -18.13 -7.70
C PRO A 13 20.79 -17.11 -8.53
N ALA A 14 20.81 -17.30 -9.85
CA ALA A 14 20.11 -16.46 -10.80
C ALA A 14 18.66 -16.20 -10.32
N PRO A 15 18.13 -14.97 -10.44
CA PRO A 15 16.79 -14.66 -9.96
C PRO A 15 15.78 -15.58 -10.63
N ARG A 16 15.02 -16.32 -9.83
CA ARG A 16 13.88 -17.09 -10.32
C ARG A 16 12.93 -16.13 -11.01
N GLY A 17 12.27 -16.53 -12.11
CA GLY A 17 11.27 -15.73 -12.82
C GLY A 17 10.22 -15.17 -11.86
N ALA A 18 9.51 -14.12 -12.28
CA ALA A 18 8.42 -13.55 -11.47
C ALA A 18 7.45 -14.66 -11.04
N PRO A 19 6.87 -14.57 -9.82
CA PRO A 19 5.92 -15.57 -9.33
C PRO A 19 4.76 -15.76 -10.32
N ALA A 20 4.55 -17.01 -10.74
CA ALA A 20 3.47 -17.34 -11.67
C ALA A 20 2.13 -17.46 -10.92
N PRO A 21 0.99 -17.09 -11.55
CA PRO A 21 -0.32 -17.27 -10.92
C PRO A 21 -0.58 -18.74 -10.63
N ALA A 22 -1.12 -19.02 -9.44
CA ALA A 22 -1.43 -20.38 -9.02
C ALA A 22 -2.53 -21.04 -9.89
N HIS A 23 -3.38 -20.27 -10.55
CA HIS A 23 -4.46 -20.75 -11.41
C HIS A 23 -4.62 -19.86 -12.65
N ALA A 24 -4.40 -20.39 -13.84
CA ALA A 24 -4.70 -19.71 -15.09
C ALA A 24 -6.24 -19.73 -15.31
N GLY A 25 -6.87 -18.55 -15.30
CA GLY A 25 -8.27 -18.37 -15.70
C GLY A 25 -9.29 -18.11 -14.57
N ALA A 26 -8.92 -18.22 -13.29
CA ALA A 26 -9.77 -17.79 -12.17
C ALA A 26 -9.32 -16.43 -11.63
N GLU A 27 -10.27 -15.59 -11.21
CA GLU A 27 -9.94 -14.36 -10.51
C GLU A 27 -9.21 -14.67 -9.19
N PRO A 28 -8.12 -13.95 -8.85
CA PRO A 28 -7.32 -14.28 -7.68
C PRO A 28 -8.10 -13.97 -6.39
N ARG A 29 -8.02 -14.87 -5.42
CA ARG A 29 -8.57 -14.62 -4.08
C ARG A 29 -7.81 -13.47 -3.44
N THR A 30 -8.52 -12.41 -3.07
CA THR A 30 -7.92 -11.18 -2.53
C THR A 30 -8.20 -11.03 -1.04
N SER A 31 -7.15 -10.93 -0.23
CA SER A 31 -7.23 -10.47 1.17
C SER A 31 -7.07 -8.95 1.19
N VAL A 32 -7.97 -8.23 1.87
CA VAL A 32 -7.91 -6.78 2.04
C VAL A 32 -7.44 -6.44 3.44
N ILE A 33 -6.41 -5.60 3.56
CA ILE A 33 -5.83 -5.15 4.82
C ILE A 33 -6.14 -3.67 5.03
N VAL A 34 -6.73 -3.34 6.19
CA VAL A 34 -6.91 -1.98 6.69
C VAL A 34 -6.10 -1.83 7.98
N CYS A 35 -5.21 -0.83 8.06
CA CYS A 35 -4.40 -0.55 9.24
C CYS A 35 -4.90 0.71 9.94
N ALA A 36 -5.14 0.64 11.25
CA ALA A 36 -5.59 1.76 12.07
C ALA A 36 -4.81 1.87 13.38
N PHE A 37 -4.64 3.11 13.91
CA PHE A 37 -3.91 3.34 15.15
C PHE A 37 -4.63 4.32 16.10
N SER A 38 -5.63 5.07 15.63
CA SER A 38 -6.23 6.18 16.36
C SER A 38 -7.75 6.09 16.42
N ASP A 39 -8.30 6.24 17.62
CA ASP A 39 -9.76 6.33 17.85
C ASP A 39 -10.38 7.57 17.17
N ALA A 40 -9.61 8.62 16.92
CA ALA A 40 -10.08 9.82 16.23
C ALA A 40 -10.57 9.56 14.79
N ARG A 41 -10.20 8.41 14.20
CA ARG A 41 -10.63 7.99 12.86
C ARG A 41 -11.64 6.85 12.87
N TRP A 42 -12.30 6.62 14.01
CA TRP A 42 -13.20 5.49 14.13
C TRP A 42 -14.30 5.42 13.07
N ASP A 43 -14.94 6.56 12.77
CA ASP A 43 -16.02 6.59 11.79
C ASP A 43 -15.49 6.37 10.36
N ALA A 44 -14.32 6.90 10.05
CA ALA A 44 -13.64 6.64 8.79
C ALA A 44 -13.25 5.16 8.65
N LEU A 45 -12.68 4.55 9.70
CA LEU A 45 -12.38 3.12 9.73
C LEU A 45 -13.65 2.27 9.51
N CYS A 46 -14.78 2.64 10.13
CA CYS A 46 -16.05 1.95 9.90
C CYS A 46 -16.50 2.05 8.43
N ALA A 47 -16.35 3.23 7.81
CA ALA A 47 -16.67 3.43 6.41
C ALA A 47 -15.75 2.63 5.47
N ALA A 48 -14.43 2.62 5.76
CA ALA A 48 -13.45 1.82 5.03
C ALA A 48 -13.81 0.32 5.04
N VAL A 49 -14.07 -0.25 6.22
CA VAL A 49 -14.45 -1.68 6.35
C VAL A 49 -15.79 -1.96 5.65
N ALA A 50 -16.79 -1.10 5.81
CA ALA A 50 -18.08 -1.25 5.15
C ALA A 50 -17.95 -1.21 3.61
N SER A 51 -17.03 -0.43 3.06
CA SER A 51 -16.79 -0.39 1.62
C SER A 51 -16.18 -1.69 1.07
N ILE A 52 -15.47 -2.46 1.91
CA ILE A 52 -14.98 -3.80 1.54
C ILE A 52 -16.14 -4.79 1.46
N ASP A 53 -17.07 -4.72 2.42
CA ASP A 53 -18.26 -5.58 2.43
C ASP A 53 -19.22 -5.28 1.25
N ALA A 54 -19.17 -4.05 0.72
CA ALA A 54 -20.01 -3.58 -0.38
C ALA A 54 -19.41 -3.83 -1.79
N GLN A 55 -18.30 -4.55 -1.90
CA GLN A 55 -17.67 -4.81 -3.20
C GLN A 55 -18.54 -5.70 -4.09
N SER A 56 -18.61 -5.39 -5.39
CA SER A 56 -19.28 -6.23 -6.41
C SER A 56 -18.61 -7.60 -6.55
N HIS A 57 -17.28 -7.65 -6.40
CA HIS A 57 -16.48 -8.85 -6.27
C HIS A 57 -16.05 -9.02 -4.81
N PRO A 58 -16.61 -10.01 -4.07
CA PRO A 58 -16.36 -10.12 -2.63
C PRO A 58 -14.89 -10.34 -2.29
N ALA A 59 -14.40 -9.67 -1.25
CA ALA A 59 -13.10 -9.98 -0.69
C ALA A 59 -13.08 -11.43 -0.16
N HIS A 60 -11.99 -12.16 -0.43
CA HIS A 60 -11.77 -13.48 0.18
C HIS A 60 -11.61 -13.37 1.70
N GLN A 61 -10.99 -12.29 2.17
CA GLN A 61 -10.74 -12.02 3.58
C GLN A 61 -10.58 -10.51 3.80
N ALA A 62 -11.24 -9.96 4.82
CA ALA A 62 -10.97 -8.63 5.35
C ALA A 62 -10.14 -8.75 6.64
N ILE A 63 -9.05 -7.98 6.76
CA ILE A 63 -8.14 -7.97 7.91
C ILE A 63 -8.02 -6.54 8.40
N VAL A 64 -8.37 -6.29 9.65
CA VAL A 64 -8.18 -5.00 10.32
C VAL A 64 -7.02 -5.14 11.29
N VAL A 65 -5.94 -4.39 11.07
CA VAL A 65 -4.75 -4.41 11.91
C VAL A 65 -4.71 -3.16 12.77
N ILE A 66 -4.72 -3.34 14.08
CA ILE A 66 -4.65 -2.22 15.03
C ILE A 66 -3.22 -2.05 15.52
N ASP A 67 -2.66 -0.86 15.30
CA ASP A 67 -1.28 -0.55 15.63
C ASP A 67 -1.15 -0.06 17.07
N HIS A 68 -0.81 -0.97 17.99
CA HIS A 68 -0.48 -0.72 19.41
C HIS A 68 -1.51 0.16 20.15
N ASN A 69 -2.81 -0.08 19.94
CA ASN A 69 -3.91 0.60 20.64
C ASN A 69 -4.90 -0.45 21.19
N PRO A 70 -4.74 -0.90 22.44
CA PRO A 70 -5.59 -1.95 23.02
C PRO A 70 -7.06 -1.56 23.10
N GLY A 71 -7.38 -0.28 23.35
CA GLY A 71 -8.75 0.22 23.40
C GLY A 71 -9.44 0.13 22.04
N LEU A 72 -8.77 0.61 20.99
CA LEU A 72 -9.23 0.50 19.62
C LEU A 72 -9.35 -0.96 19.18
N LEU A 73 -8.40 -1.83 19.58
CA LEU A 73 -8.43 -3.26 19.28
C LEU A 73 -9.69 -3.93 19.84
N ALA A 74 -10.00 -3.68 21.12
CA ALA A 74 -11.21 -4.23 21.75
C ALA A 74 -12.48 -3.73 21.05
N ARG A 75 -12.54 -2.44 20.74
CA ARG A 75 -13.65 -1.80 20.02
C ARG A 75 -13.83 -2.37 18.61
N ALA A 76 -12.72 -2.54 17.86
CA ALA A 76 -12.73 -3.09 16.53
C ALA A 76 -13.19 -4.56 16.50
N ARG A 77 -12.73 -5.39 17.43
CA ARG A 77 -13.17 -6.79 17.57
C ARG A 77 -14.66 -6.92 17.84
N ALA A 78 -15.20 -6.05 18.68
CA ALA A 78 -16.63 -6.02 18.96
C ALA A 78 -17.48 -5.57 17.76
N ARG A 79 -16.93 -4.71 16.90
CA ARG A 79 -17.67 -4.09 15.77
C ARG A 79 -17.57 -4.87 14.47
N PHE A 80 -16.39 -5.41 14.15
CA PHE A 80 -16.10 -6.00 12.83
C PHE A 80 -16.09 -7.53 12.90
N THR A 81 -17.26 -8.12 13.18
CA THR A 81 -17.39 -9.59 13.36
C THR A 81 -17.18 -10.40 12.09
N GLY A 82 -17.31 -9.78 10.91
CA GLY A 82 -17.04 -10.38 9.60
C GLY A 82 -15.56 -10.27 9.17
N ALA A 83 -14.73 -9.49 9.87
CA ALA A 83 -13.33 -9.31 9.56
C ALA A 83 -12.42 -9.99 10.60
N THR A 84 -11.22 -10.35 10.17
CA THR A 84 -10.14 -10.80 11.08
C THR A 84 -9.49 -9.58 11.72
N VAL A 85 -9.72 -9.32 13.01
CA VAL A 85 -9.16 -8.18 13.74
C VAL A 85 -7.97 -8.61 14.57
N ILE A 86 -6.77 -8.11 14.23
CA ILE A 86 -5.49 -8.44 14.86
C ILE A 86 -4.76 -7.20 15.38
N GLU A 87 -3.88 -7.42 16.34
CA GLU A 87 -2.91 -6.40 16.77
C GLU A 87 -1.66 -6.44 15.88
N ASN A 88 -1.04 -5.28 15.66
CA ASN A 88 0.28 -5.21 15.04
C ASN A 88 1.31 -5.92 15.94
N SER A 89 1.90 -7.01 15.45
CA SER A 89 2.94 -7.79 16.14
C SER A 89 4.36 -7.30 15.86
N GLY A 90 4.52 -6.35 14.94
CA GLY A 90 5.80 -5.73 14.55
C GLY A 90 6.07 -4.43 15.29
N ARG A 91 7.01 -3.64 14.78
CA ARG A 91 7.28 -2.30 15.31
C ARG A 91 6.09 -1.38 15.09
N PRO A 92 5.85 -0.42 16.00
CA PRO A 92 4.83 0.61 15.78
C PRO A 92 5.05 1.36 14.46
N GLY A 93 3.96 1.59 13.74
CA GLY A 93 3.92 2.29 12.47
C GLY A 93 3.32 1.48 11.33
N LEU A 94 3.02 2.17 10.22
CA LEU A 94 2.25 1.64 9.11
C LEU A 94 2.90 0.40 8.46
N SER A 95 4.23 0.41 8.27
CA SER A 95 4.96 -0.74 7.70
C SER A 95 4.85 -2.00 8.56
N GLY A 96 5.00 -1.86 9.89
CA GLY A 96 4.83 -2.97 10.83
C GLY A 96 3.41 -3.52 10.84
N ALA A 97 2.41 -2.63 10.85
CA ALA A 97 1.01 -3.00 10.79
C ALA A 97 0.66 -3.74 9.48
N ARG A 98 1.08 -3.21 8.33
CA ARG A 98 0.90 -3.88 7.03
C ARG A 98 1.57 -5.25 7.00
N ASN A 99 2.79 -5.38 7.54
CA ASN A 99 3.50 -6.66 7.62
C ASN A 99 2.78 -7.68 8.51
N SER A 100 2.16 -7.23 9.59
CA SER A 100 1.32 -8.10 10.43
C SER A 100 0.09 -8.60 9.67
N GLY A 101 -0.54 -7.73 8.88
CA GLY A 101 -1.63 -8.09 7.98
C GLY A 101 -1.20 -9.07 6.88
N ILE A 102 -0.04 -8.85 6.25
CA ILE A 102 0.51 -9.77 5.22
C ILE A 102 0.72 -11.18 5.78
N LYS A 103 1.19 -11.31 7.02
CA LYS A 103 1.36 -12.62 7.68
C LYS A 103 0.04 -13.33 7.91
N ALA A 104 -1.05 -12.61 8.16
CA ALA A 104 -2.39 -13.15 8.39
C ALA A 104 -3.17 -13.39 7.08
N ALA A 105 -2.74 -12.82 5.97
CA ALA A 105 -3.40 -12.91 4.67
C ALA A 105 -3.27 -14.31 4.07
N THR A 106 -4.41 -14.87 3.61
CA THR A 106 -4.52 -16.18 2.97
C THR A 106 -4.86 -16.10 1.48
N GLY A 107 -5.15 -14.91 0.96
CA GLY A 107 -5.38 -14.67 -0.45
C GLY A 107 -4.11 -14.76 -1.30
N GLU A 108 -4.30 -14.90 -2.59
CA GLU A 108 -3.24 -14.91 -3.61
C GLU A 108 -2.76 -13.48 -3.93
N VAL A 109 -3.67 -12.52 -3.72
CA VAL A 109 -3.42 -11.08 -3.79
C VAL A 109 -3.73 -10.48 -2.43
N VAL A 110 -2.92 -9.51 -2.02
CA VAL A 110 -3.13 -8.70 -0.82
C VAL A 110 -3.34 -7.26 -1.26
N ALA A 111 -4.53 -6.75 -1.02
CA ALA A 111 -4.89 -5.35 -1.24
C ALA A 111 -4.79 -4.57 0.07
N PHE A 112 -4.44 -3.30 -0.03
CA PHE A 112 -4.32 -2.37 1.10
C PHE A 112 -5.24 -1.18 0.85
N LEU A 113 -6.02 -0.85 1.87
CA LEU A 113 -6.90 0.31 1.92
C LEU A 113 -6.57 1.08 3.21
N ASP A 114 -6.38 2.39 3.14
CA ASP A 114 -6.14 3.19 4.34
C ASP A 114 -7.43 3.33 5.19
N ASP A 115 -7.28 3.54 6.50
CA ASP A 115 -8.40 3.67 7.45
C ASP A 115 -9.25 4.93 7.25
N ASP A 116 -8.81 5.84 6.38
CA ASP A 116 -9.51 7.06 5.98
C ASP A 116 -9.86 7.07 4.47
N ALA A 117 -9.93 5.87 3.85
CA ALA A 117 -10.31 5.70 2.45
C ALA A 117 -11.57 4.82 2.31
N VAL A 118 -12.41 5.12 1.33
CA VAL A 118 -13.62 4.37 0.98
C VAL A 118 -13.49 3.88 -0.46
N ALA A 119 -13.61 2.58 -0.66
CA ALA A 119 -13.47 1.96 -1.97
C ALA A 119 -14.78 2.01 -2.76
N ASP A 120 -14.69 2.30 -4.07
CA ASP A 120 -15.83 2.16 -4.99
C ASP A 120 -16.24 0.68 -5.08
N PRO A 121 -17.53 0.37 -5.37
CA PRO A 121 -18.01 -1.01 -5.44
C PRO A 121 -17.27 -1.92 -6.42
N GLY A 122 -16.69 -1.38 -7.49
CA GLY A 122 -15.90 -2.12 -8.50
C GLY A 122 -14.40 -2.17 -8.24
N TRP A 123 -13.93 -1.68 -7.08
CA TRP A 123 -12.49 -1.53 -6.78
C TRP A 123 -11.73 -2.85 -6.81
N LEU A 124 -12.21 -3.89 -6.12
CA LEU A 124 -11.53 -5.20 -6.09
C LEU A 124 -11.51 -5.88 -7.46
N GLU A 125 -12.59 -5.80 -8.21
CA GLU A 125 -12.65 -6.33 -9.58
C GLU A 125 -11.62 -5.62 -10.48
N ALA A 126 -11.53 -4.29 -10.40
CA ALA A 126 -10.57 -3.52 -11.18
C ALA A 126 -9.12 -3.88 -10.84
N LEU A 127 -8.80 -4.06 -9.55
CA LEU A 127 -7.48 -4.54 -9.12
C LEU A 127 -7.20 -5.95 -9.62
N ALA A 128 -8.17 -6.88 -9.45
CA ALA A 128 -8.03 -8.29 -9.84
C ALA A 128 -7.71 -8.46 -11.32
N ARG A 129 -8.36 -7.68 -12.20
CA ARG A 129 -8.07 -7.67 -13.64
C ARG A 129 -6.61 -7.40 -13.97
N GLY A 130 -5.92 -6.61 -13.14
CA GLY A 130 -4.48 -6.33 -13.30
C GLY A 130 -3.63 -7.59 -13.20
N PHE A 131 -3.99 -8.50 -12.31
CA PHE A 131 -3.23 -9.72 -12.03
C PHE A 131 -3.48 -10.88 -13.01
N ALA A 132 -4.31 -10.70 -14.03
CA ALA A 132 -4.43 -11.64 -15.14
C ALA A 132 -3.10 -11.77 -15.93
N ASP A 133 -2.30 -10.70 -16.00
CA ASP A 133 -0.93 -10.75 -16.54
C ASP A 133 0.04 -11.23 -15.45
N PRO A 134 0.76 -12.35 -15.66
CA PRO A 134 1.71 -12.87 -14.68
C PRO A 134 2.89 -11.92 -14.40
N ARG A 135 3.20 -10.98 -15.30
CA ARG A 135 4.24 -9.96 -15.10
C ARG A 135 3.84 -8.89 -14.08
N VAL A 136 2.54 -8.71 -13.85
CA VAL A 136 2.05 -7.71 -12.89
C VAL A 136 2.21 -8.25 -11.49
N LEU A 137 3.13 -7.66 -10.72
CA LEU A 137 3.35 -7.98 -9.31
C LEU A 137 2.57 -7.07 -8.37
N GLY A 138 2.27 -5.86 -8.81
CA GLY A 138 1.51 -4.89 -8.04
C GLY A 138 0.53 -4.13 -8.92
N ALA A 139 -0.59 -3.70 -8.35
CA ALA A 139 -1.58 -2.88 -9.00
C ALA A 139 -2.09 -1.81 -8.02
N GLY A 140 -2.62 -0.72 -8.55
CA GLY A 140 -3.29 0.31 -7.77
C GLY A 140 -4.07 1.22 -8.69
N GLY A 141 -4.72 2.24 -8.16
CA GLY A 141 -5.60 3.06 -8.98
C GLY A 141 -5.80 4.48 -8.44
N ALA A 142 -6.92 5.06 -8.82
CA ALA A 142 -7.27 6.42 -8.46
C ALA A 142 -7.51 6.55 -6.96
N VAL A 143 -7.02 7.65 -6.38
CA VAL A 143 -7.26 8.07 -5.01
C VAL A 143 -7.76 9.50 -5.07
N ASP A 144 -9.06 9.69 -4.96
CA ASP A 144 -9.67 11.00 -5.06
C ASP A 144 -9.77 11.67 -3.70
N PRO A 145 -9.45 12.96 -3.59
CA PRO A 145 -9.53 13.66 -2.33
C PRO A 145 -10.98 14.02 -1.97
N LEU A 146 -11.50 13.48 -0.87
CA LEU A 146 -12.75 13.90 -0.26
C LEU A 146 -12.45 14.99 0.80
N TRP A 147 -12.51 16.25 0.38
CA TRP A 147 -12.19 17.39 1.24
C TRP A 147 -13.32 17.67 2.24
N ALA A 148 -13.10 17.39 3.53
CA ALA A 148 -14.11 17.56 4.58
C ALA A 148 -14.59 19.02 4.75
N ALA A 149 -13.75 20.00 4.41
CA ALA A 149 -14.09 21.44 4.47
C ALA A 149 -14.05 22.12 3.09
N GLY A 150 -14.10 21.35 2.01
CA GLY A 150 -13.86 21.84 0.66
C GLY A 150 -12.38 22.04 0.33
N ARG A 151 -12.04 21.95 -0.96
CA ARG A 151 -10.68 22.19 -1.44
C ARG A 151 -10.30 23.66 -1.25
N PRO A 152 -9.17 23.99 -0.59
CA PRO A 152 -8.71 25.37 -0.52
C PRO A 152 -8.39 25.92 -1.91
N ALA A 153 -8.82 27.15 -2.21
CA ALA A 153 -8.64 27.76 -3.53
C ALA A 153 -7.15 27.88 -3.97
N TRP A 154 -6.25 27.94 -3.00
CA TRP A 154 -4.82 28.03 -3.26
C TRP A 154 -4.13 26.68 -3.51
N PHE A 155 -4.80 25.52 -3.20
CA PHE A 155 -4.20 24.20 -3.25
C PHE A 155 -4.25 23.63 -4.67
N PRO A 156 -3.10 23.50 -5.38
CA PRO A 156 -3.10 23.05 -6.76
C PRO A 156 -3.26 21.53 -6.85
N ALA A 157 -4.01 21.06 -7.85
CA ALA A 157 -4.30 19.63 -8.06
C ALA A 157 -3.05 18.79 -8.37
N GLU A 158 -2.00 19.42 -8.90
CA GLU A 158 -0.69 18.81 -9.12
C GLU A 158 -0.03 18.34 -7.83
N PHE A 159 -0.46 18.87 -6.70
CA PHE A 159 0.06 18.56 -5.38
C PHE A 159 -0.89 17.71 -4.51
N ASP A 160 -1.91 17.09 -5.08
CA ASP A 160 -2.81 16.21 -4.32
C ASP A 160 -2.09 15.04 -3.64
N TRP A 161 -0.91 14.66 -4.13
CA TRP A 161 -0.02 13.73 -3.46
C TRP A 161 0.37 14.16 -2.02
N VAL A 162 0.35 15.47 -1.72
CA VAL A 162 0.63 16.00 -0.38
C VAL A 162 -0.40 15.51 0.63
N VAL A 163 -1.64 15.35 0.19
CA VAL A 163 -2.73 14.81 1.02
C VAL A 163 -2.96 13.32 0.81
N GLY A 164 -2.07 12.64 0.08
CA GLY A 164 -2.12 11.18 -0.13
C GLY A 164 -2.97 10.74 -1.32
N CYS A 165 -3.31 11.67 -2.22
CA CYS A 165 -4.24 11.43 -3.32
C CYS A 165 -3.52 11.39 -4.68
N ALA A 166 -4.23 10.92 -5.71
CA ALA A 166 -3.79 11.01 -7.09
C ALA A 166 -3.74 12.48 -7.53
N HIS A 167 -2.75 12.82 -8.35
CA HIS A 167 -2.50 14.20 -8.79
C HIS A 167 -2.59 14.32 -10.30
N ASN A 168 -2.72 15.54 -10.82
CA ASN A 168 -2.60 15.80 -12.24
C ASN A 168 -1.26 15.25 -12.77
N GLY A 169 -1.30 14.53 -13.87
CA GLY A 169 -0.13 13.82 -14.43
C GLY A 169 -0.11 12.31 -14.15
N MET A 170 -1.02 11.78 -13.33
CA MET A 170 -1.28 10.34 -13.29
C MET A 170 -1.87 9.87 -14.63
N PRO A 171 -1.63 8.60 -15.03
CA PRO A 171 -2.23 8.06 -16.26
C PRO A 171 -3.76 8.16 -16.24
N THR A 172 -4.35 8.52 -17.38
CA THR A 172 -5.81 8.59 -17.55
C THR A 172 -6.43 7.24 -17.95
N GLY A 173 -5.60 6.25 -18.27
CA GLY A 173 -5.96 4.87 -18.56
C GLY A 173 -4.99 3.91 -17.90
N ARG A 174 -5.24 2.61 -18.09
CA ARG A 174 -4.38 1.56 -17.56
C ARG A 174 -2.96 1.69 -18.11
N ALA A 175 -1.96 1.75 -17.23
CA ALA A 175 -0.57 1.92 -17.61
C ALA A 175 0.39 1.35 -16.56
N ALA A 176 1.58 0.92 -17.01
CA ALA A 176 2.67 0.60 -16.09
C ALA A 176 3.20 1.89 -15.44
N VAL A 177 3.40 1.85 -14.13
CA VAL A 177 3.89 2.98 -13.32
C VAL A 177 5.09 2.57 -12.48
N ARG A 178 5.83 3.56 -11.98
CA ARG A 178 6.96 3.28 -11.09
C ARG A 178 6.50 2.68 -9.76
N ASN A 179 5.47 3.24 -9.16
CA ASN A 179 4.85 2.83 -7.91
C ASN A 179 3.40 3.30 -7.85
N VAL A 180 2.62 2.69 -7.02
CA VAL A 180 1.22 3.03 -6.72
C VAL A 180 1.13 3.87 -5.44
N ILE A 181 -0.07 4.35 -5.10
CA ILE A 181 -0.33 5.14 -3.89
C ILE A 181 -0.72 4.18 -2.76
N GLY A 182 -0.16 4.38 -1.57
CA GLY A 182 -0.31 3.49 -0.42
C GLY A 182 -1.76 3.26 0.05
N ALA A 183 -2.63 4.25 -0.16
CA ALA A 183 -4.06 4.16 0.18
C ALA A 183 -4.88 3.26 -0.76
N ASN A 184 -4.32 2.91 -1.93
CA ASN A 184 -4.99 2.12 -2.96
C ASN A 184 -3.96 1.28 -3.72
N MET A 185 -3.60 0.15 -3.17
CA MET A 185 -2.62 -0.74 -3.78
C MET A 185 -2.91 -2.20 -3.49
N ALA A 186 -2.46 -3.08 -4.37
CA ALA A 186 -2.49 -4.52 -4.20
C ALA A 186 -1.20 -5.14 -4.75
N PHE A 187 -0.80 -6.27 -4.19
CA PHE A 187 0.38 -7.02 -4.64
C PHE A 187 0.12 -8.52 -4.58
N ARG A 188 0.82 -9.29 -5.41
CA ARG A 188 0.85 -10.75 -5.24
C ARG A 188 1.39 -11.09 -3.85
N ALA A 189 0.68 -11.93 -3.11
CA ALA A 189 1.07 -12.33 -1.75
C ALA A 189 2.45 -12.99 -1.73
N GLU A 190 2.77 -13.79 -2.76
CA GLU A 190 4.06 -14.43 -2.92
C GLU A 190 5.20 -13.41 -3.10
N ALA A 191 4.97 -12.35 -3.89
CA ALA A 191 5.95 -11.27 -4.06
C ALA A 191 6.20 -10.52 -2.75
N LEU A 192 5.13 -10.21 -1.99
CA LEU A 192 5.27 -9.60 -0.67
C LEU A 192 6.10 -10.45 0.28
N ARG A 193 5.83 -11.77 0.34
CA ARG A 193 6.58 -12.72 1.19
C ARG A 193 8.04 -12.83 0.76
N ALA A 194 8.32 -12.90 -0.55
CA ALA A 194 9.67 -13.01 -1.09
C ALA A 194 10.51 -11.74 -0.89
N LEU A 195 9.87 -10.60 -0.63
CA LEU A 195 10.50 -9.31 -0.34
C LEU A 195 10.49 -8.96 1.16
N ASP A 196 10.08 -9.89 2.05
CA ASP A 196 9.87 -9.63 3.49
C ASP A 196 8.94 -8.44 3.78
N GLY A 197 7.96 -8.20 2.90
CA GLY A 197 6.97 -7.15 3.03
C GLY A 197 7.55 -5.74 2.93
N PHE A 198 6.95 -4.81 3.69
CA PHE A 198 7.39 -3.41 3.77
C PHE A 198 8.59 -3.27 4.70
N ARG A 199 9.57 -2.46 4.29
CA ARG A 199 10.73 -2.15 5.12
C ARG A 199 10.29 -1.35 6.35
N GLU A 200 10.60 -1.83 7.54
CA GLU A 200 10.40 -1.08 8.77
C GLU A 200 11.39 0.10 8.88
N GLY A 201 10.95 1.18 9.51
CA GLY A 201 11.74 2.43 9.59
C GLY A 201 11.57 3.38 8.40
N ILE A 202 10.78 2.99 7.40
CA ILE A 202 10.23 3.84 6.35
C ILE A 202 8.71 3.86 6.50
N GLY A 203 8.07 4.94 6.10
CA GLY A 203 6.63 5.11 6.21
C GLY A 203 6.21 5.87 7.47
N ARG A 204 4.90 6.02 7.62
CA ARG A 204 4.32 6.82 8.71
C ARG A 204 4.45 6.10 10.06
N VAL A 205 4.93 6.85 11.07
CA VAL A 205 4.93 6.42 12.47
C VAL A 205 4.18 7.47 13.28
N GLY A 206 3.00 7.15 13.77
CA GLY A 206 2.12 8.08 14.46
C GLY A 206 1.85 9.34 13.63
N ALA A 207 2.11 10.52 14.19
CA ALA A 207 1.93 11.81 13.52
C ALA A 207 3.08 12.21 12.57
N VAL A 208 4.20 11.47 12.54
CA VAL A 208 5.36 11.81 11.69
C VAL A 208 5.02 11.45 10.23
N PRO A 209 4.93 12.44 9.32
CA PRO A 209 4.39 12.25 7.98
C PRO A 209 5.46 11.74 6.98
N LEU A 210 6.26 10.75 7.35
CA LEU A 210 7.15 10.05 6.44
C LEU A 210 6.33 9.16 5.50
N GLY A 211 6.89 8.79 4.36
CA GLY A 211 6.28 7.93 3.36
C GLY A 211 7.32 7.15 2.57
N CYS A 212 6.96 6.74 1.35
CA CYS A 212 7.79 5.99 0.40
C CYS A 212 8.00 4.50 0.74
N GLU A 213 7.23 3.93 1.67
CA GLU A 213 7.28 2.50 1.95
C GLU A 213 6.79 1.66 0.76
N GLU A 214 5.74 2.11 0.07
CA GLU A 214 5.25 1.51 -1.18
C GLU A 214 6.24 1.70 -2.33
N THR A 215 6.91 2.84 -2.36
CA THR A 215 7.94 3.13 -3.37
C THR A 215 9.16 2.23 -3.18
N ASP A 216 9.63 2.02 -1.93
CA ASP A 216 10.69 1.06 -1.60
C ASP A 216 10.33 -0.35 -2.06
N LEU A 217 9.10 -0.78 -1.74
CA LEU A 217 8.62 -2.11 -2.13
C LEU A 217 8.63 -2.30 -3.65
N CYS A 218 8.12 -1.31 -4.41
CA CYS A 218 8.09 -1.36 -5.87
C CYS A 218 9.51 -1.36 -6.49
N ILE A 219 10.45 -0.62 -5.92
CA ILE A 219 11.84 -0.62 -6.38
C ILE A 219 12.49 -1.98 -6.11
N ARG A 220 12.36 -2.54 -4.90
CA ARG A 220 12.89 -3.87 -4.56
C ARG A 220 12.29 -4.96 -5.44
N ALA A 221 10.99 -4.87 -5.75
CA ALA A 221 10.33 -5.80 -6.65
C ALA A 221 10.98 -5.79 -8.05
N ARG A 222 11.22 -4.61 -8.63
CA ARG A 222 11.88 -4.47 -9.94
C ARG A 222 13.35 -4.88 -9.93
N GLN A 223 14.07 -4.61 -8.84
CA GLN A 223 15.46 -5.06 -8.70
C GLN A 223 15.56 -6.58 -8.68
N ARG A 224 14.58 -7.25 -8.03
CA ARG A 224 14.54 -8.70 -7.95
C ARG A 224 13.97 -9.35 -9.21
N TRP A 225 12.99 -8.72 -9.87
CA TRP A 225 12.31 -9.18 -11.08
C TRP A 225 12.25 -8.05 -12.11
N PRO A 226 13.29 -7.86 -12.92
CA PRO A 226 13.37 -6.73 -13.86
C PRO A 226 12.26 -6.65 -14.90
N SER A 227 11.62 -7.78 -15.24
CA SER A 227 10.46 -7.86 -16.15
C SER A 227 9.12 -7.64 -15.46
N ALA A 228 9.11 -7.44 -14.13
CA ALA A 228 7.89 -7.24 -13.37
C ALA A 228 7.34 -5.83 -13.56
N GLU A 229 6.02 -5.76 -13.59
CA GLU A 229 5.28 -4.50 -13.76
C GLU A 229 4.48 -4.15 -12.52
N VAL A 230 4.35 -2.86 -12.26
CA VAL A 230 3.39 -2.27 -11.33
C VAL A 230 2.38 -1.51 -12.17
N LEU A 231 1.11 -1.86 -12.06
CA LEU A 231 0.05 -1.36 -12.92
C LEU A 231 -0.78 -0.28 -12.20
N TYR A 232 -1.09 0.79 -12.90
CA TYR A 232 -2.12 1.75 -12.50
C TYR A 232 -3.37 1.52 -13.34
N ASP A 233 -4.53 1.35 -12.69
CA ASP A 233 -5.83 1.29 -13.35
C ASP A 233 -6.78 2.32 -12.70
N PRO A 234 -7.16 3.41 -13.39
CA PRO A 234 -8.02 4.44 -12.80
C PRO A 234 -9.44 3.93 -12.47
N ALA A 235 -9.84 2.74 -12.95
CA ALA A 235 -11.10 2.11 -12.56
C ALA A 235 -11.05 1.51 -11.14
N ALA A 236 -9.85 1.21 -10.61
CA ALA A 236 -9.67 0.85 -9.20
C ALA A 236 -9.65 2.14 -8.37
N ARG A 237 -10.82 2.63 -7.99
CA ARG A 237 -11.02 3.96 -7.39
C ARG A 237 -11.31 3.86 -5.90
N VAL A 238 -10.72 4.78 -5.14
CA VAL A 238 -11.07 5.04 -3.74
C VAL A 238 -11.20 6.54 -3.50
N GLU A 239 -12.09 6.93 -2.58
CA GLU A 239 -12.15 8.28 -2.03
C GLU A 239 -11.37 8.32 -0.72
N HIS A 240 -10.47 9.29 -0.58
CA HIS A 240 -9.63 9.44 0.61
C HIS A 240 -10.01 10.72 1.37
N LEU A 241 -10.41 10.57 2.63
CA LEU A 241 -10.83 11.69 3.47
C LEU A 241 -9.66 12.63 3.76
N VAL A 242 -9.80 13.88 3.37
CA VAL A 242 -8.84 14.95 3.65
C VAL A 242 -9.40 15.86 4.74
N PRO A 243 -8.94 15.72 5.99
CA PRO A 243 -9.42 16.55 7.09
C PRO A 243 -8.95 18.01 6.93
N PRO A 244 -9.65 18.99 7.56
CA PRO A 244 -9.43 20.43 7.35
C PRO A 244 -7.99 20.88 7.59
N ASP A 245 -7.31 20.32 8.58
CA ASP A 245 -5.92 20.66 8.93
C ASP A 245 -4.92 20.34 7.80
N ARG A 246 -5.18 19.30 6.99
CA ARG A 246 -4.35 18.96 5.82
C ARG A 246 -4.50 19.95 4.67
N GLY A 247 -5.56 20.78 4.64
CA GLY A 247 -5.73 21.88 3.70
C GLY A 247 -4.92 23.14 4.03
N SER A 248 -4.17 23.17 5.14
CA SER A 248 -3.37 24.31 5.56
C SER A 248 -2.01 24.39 4.84
N LEU A 249 -1.52 25.62 4.57
CA LEU A 249 -0.19 25.84 4.01
C LEU A 249 0.92 25.27 4.92
N ARG A 250 0.70 25.29 6.23
CA ARG A 250 1.62 24.70 7.21
C ARG A 250 1.77 23.19 6.98
N TYR A 251 0.66 22.48 6.81
CA TYR A 251 0.67 21.05 6.52
C TYR A 251 1.35 20.78 5.18
N PHE A 252 1.00 21.52 4.14
CA PHE A 252 1.59 21.41 2.80
C PHE A 252 3.13 21.48 2.86
N LEU A 253 3.68 22.54 3.44
CA LEU A 253 5.12 22.71 3.57
C LEU A 253 5.79 21.62 4.42
N SER A 254 5.13 21.22 5.52
CA SER A 254 5.60 20.13 6.38
C SER A 254 5.69 18.81 5.61
N ARG A 255 4.65 18.49 4.84
CA ARG A 255 4.58 17.24 4.05
C ARG A 255 5.59 17.24 2.89
N CYS A 256 5.78 18.36 2.21
CA CYS A 256 6.81 18.49 1.18
C CYS A 256 8.23 18.26 1.73
N ARG A 257 8.52 18.83 2.92
CA ARG A 257 9.82 18.59 3.59
C ARG A 257 9.98 17.12 4.03
N ALA A 258 8.92 16.52 4.56
CA ALA A 258 8.92 15.11 4.95
C ALA A 258 9.13 14.18 3.74
N GLU A 259 8.52 14.49 2.61
CA GLU A 259 8.72 13.74 1.36
C GLU A 259 10.16 13.80 0.89
N GLY A 260 10.80 14.98 0.91
CA GLY A 260 12.22 15.11 0.58
C GLY A 260 13.12 14.27 1.49
N ARG A 261 12.81 14.22 2.81
CA ARG A 261 13.53 13.35 3.76
C ARG A 261 13.31 11.87 3.47
N SER A 262 12.08 11.48 3.18
CA SER A 262 11.74 10.09 2.84
C SER A 262 12.48 9.64 1.58
N LYS A 263 12.52 10.47 0.54
CA LYS A 263 13.27 10.17 -0.69
C LYS A 263 14.78 10.08 -0.48
N ALA A 264 15.35 10.97 0.35
CA ALA A 264 16.77 10.89 0.71
C ALA A 264 17.11 9.62 1.51
N LEU A 265 16.20 9.19 2.40
CA LEU A 265 16.34 7.95 3.14
C LEU A 265 16.21 6.74 2.21
N LEU A 266 15.20 6.74 1.34
CA LEU A 266 14.97 5.70 0.35
C LEU A 266 16.21 5.48 -0.54
N ALA A 267 16.82 6.56 -1.05
CA ALA A 267 18.02 6.48 -1.89
C ALA A 267 19.21 5.77 -1.20
N ARG A 268 19.30 5.83 0.14
CA ARG A 268 20.32 5.10 0.91
C ARG A 268 20.08 3.59 0.95
N PHE A 269 18.83 3.17 0.86
CA PHE A 269 18.46 1.75 0.95
C PHE A 269 18.46 1.05 -0.41
N VAL A 270 18.02 1.74 -1.46
CA VAL A 270 17.84 1.13 -2.79
C VAL A 270 18.86 1.57 -3.82
N GLY A 271 19.79 2.44 -3.44
CA GLY A 271 20.70 3.11 -4.35
C GLY A 271 20.08 4.36 -4.99
N ALA A 272 20.92 5.27 -5.52
CA ALA A 272 20.43 6.37 -6.35
C ALA A 272 19.89 5.76 -7.65
N ALA A 273 18.58 5.91 -7.87
CA ALA A 273 17.92 5.52 -9.11
C ALA A 273 18.07 6.61 -10.15
#